data_7abe8bab5d26d49fe03ff9b6c5c303a4
#
_entry.id   7abe8bab5d26d49fe03ff9b6c5c303a4
#
_cell.length_a   1.000
_cell.length_b   1.000
_cell.length_c   1.000
_cell.angle_alpha   90.00
_cell.angle_beta   90.00
_cell.angle_gamma   90.00
#
_symmetry.space_group_name_H-M   'P 1'
#
loop_
_entity.id
_entity.type
_entity.pdbx_description
1 polymer ?
#
loop_
_entity_poly.entity_id
_entity_poly.type
_entity_poly.pdbx_seq_one_letter_code
_entity_poly.pdbx_strand_id
1 'polypeptide(L)'
;MTMFRLPKNRELPAWLPFALAGVGAALYLIQAFIYAHTTVSSLDEGSYLIKGMYYLTGVYQPFEPYGPLTNKAPFSFLIYGLAEYIFGAGLRTGRYFSIFLGLLTILGVWITARRWAGNWLAAGTVWFFALSPMIIKLYVQAVSEVLIACMLAWISVLILDERRPLWQIILAAALAAVAVFTRQNMAPILLLLVLYVYWQHGKQKGIWALAAGSLALLVFHAWYWPRVMTIWAPWLPESLTPFLDPFRIPTDSVPVWDPSIDFWNRLNSFFQGMRYHFLPMLGSLFGLILLPPRADWKSAPAMRTAFFLAVSYFVLVFMHGWASLASQYESYSCVFCFSNYLGFFDPLGILFFIVAFSHAWNKNPHRAVQVLTVFLVIAASAGMGFSLFEQVGNGLLNLPIVPRFRSGQFLPDWAGIADALKYGLGFETVQTKRAISSTLGLLLGLGVLLAAFLLWRRGKTSRFALVLVHAYLIAGFILSPLLHLGGSKLDCQTDIIRDHENLGAYLASIIPPDSLVYWDGGNAFTPMIYVPQARIFPPQINDGYTFHIGGDPDVLYYFSHWNGELDLRWRSEADVFIIEAKRYASWADFLTPQEFQEFPRPADSPSCVEGAELRIFQRLP
;
A
#
# COMPACT_ATOMS: atom_id res chain seq x y z
N MET A 1 10.94 11.15 -30.51
CA MET A 1 9.48 11.41 -30.65
C MET A 1 8.97 11.08 -32.06
N THR A 2 9.33 9.91 -32.62
CA THR A 2 9.06 9.58 -34.03
C THR A 2 8.37 8.24 -34.27
N MET A 3 7.83 7.59 -33.24
CA MET A 3 7.10 6.31 -33.41
C MET A 3 5.64 6.50 -33.84
N PHE A 4 5.05 7.60 -33.52
CA PHE A 4 3.76 8.06 -34.09
C PHE A 4 3.98 9.20 -35.11
N ARG A 5 4.90 9.03 -36.08
CA ARG A 5 4.70 9.73 -37.32
C ARG A 5 3.48 9.08 -37.98
N LEU A 6 2.31 9.51 -37.56
CA LEU A 6 1.14 9.46 -38.40
C LEU A 6 1.54 10.03 -39.79
N PRO A 7 0.93 9.55 -40.88
CA PRO A 7 1.23 10.04 -42.18
C PRO A 7 1.26 11.58 -42.15
N LYS A 8 2.23 12.18 -42.81
CA LYS A 8 2.69 13.58 -42.74
C LYS A 8 1.61 14.71 -42.77
N ASN A 9 0.33 14.37 -42.84
CA ASN A 9 -0.77 15.30 -43.04
C ASN A 9 -1.79 15.45 -41.89
N ARG A 10 -1.56 14.82 -40.70
CA ARG A 10 -2.43 15.07 -39.53
C ARG A 10 -1.59 15.07 -38.27
N GLU A 11 -1.00 16.22 -37.93
CA GLU A 11 -0.53 16.44 -36.57
C GLU A 11 -1.75 16.42 -35.64
N LEU A 12 -1.75 15.55 -34.64
CA LEU A 12 -2.82 15.51 -33.63
C LEU A 12 -2.87 16.87 -32.91
N PRO A 13 -4.06 17.41 -32.63
CA PRO A 13 -4.20 18.70 -31.94
C PRO A 13 -3.41 18.76 -30.66
N ALA A 14 -2.71 19.87 -30.41
CA ALA A 14 -1.87 20.04 -29.21
C ALA A 14 -2.66 19.94 -27.88
N TRP A 15 -3.96 20.22 -27.90
CA TRP A 15 -4.85 20.10 -26.75
C TRP A 15 -5.25 18.66 -26.40
N LEU A 16 -5.13 17.71 -27.35
CA LEU A 16 -5.63 16.32 -27.18
C LEU A 16 -5.03 15.58 -25.98
N PRO A 17 -3.71 15.64 -25.70
CA PRO A 17 -3.17 15.02 -24.49
C PRO A 17 -3.75 15.59 -23.18
N PHE A 18 -4.08 16.89 -23.16
CA PHE A 18 -4.69 17.54 -21.99
C PHE A 18 -6.15 17.08 -21.83
N ALA A 19 -6.90 17.00 -22.92
CA ALA A 19 -8.26 16.48 -22.89
C ALA A 19 -8.28 15.02 -22.41
N LEU A 20 -7.36 14.19 -22.91
CA LEU A 20 -7.22 12.80 -22.46
C LEU A 20 -6.86 12.73 -20.97
N ALA A 21 -5.95 13.56 -20.47
CA ALA A 21 -5.64 13.63 -19.06
C ALA A 21 -6.87 14.06 -18.22
N GLY A 22 -7.64 15.06 -18.72
CA GLY A 22 -8.88 15.50 -18.09
C GLY A 22 -9.95 14.39 -18.00
N VAL A 23 -10.15 13.65 -19.08
CA VAL A 23 -11.07 12.49 -19.10
C VAL A 23 -10.60 11.40 -18.15
N GLY A 24 -9.30 11.09 -18.14
CA GLY A 24 -8.74 10.13 -17.19
C GLY A 24 -8.93 10.55 -15.73
N ALA A 25 -8.71 11.85 -15.41
CA ALA A 25 -8.94 12.39 -14.07
C ALA A 25 -10.42 12.35 -13.67
N ALA A 26 -11.33 12.66 -14.60
CA ALA A 26 -12.77 12.54 -14.36
C ALA A 26 -13.19 11.08 -14.11
N LEU A 27 -12.67 10.14 -14.90
CA LEU A 27 -12.91 8.71 -14.69
C LEU A 27 -12.38 8.22 -13.33
N TYR A 28 -11.17 8.67 -12.95
CA TYR A 28 -10.64 8.40 -11.61
C TYR A 28 -11.57 8.91 -10.52
N LEU A 29 -12.02 10.17 -10.62
CA LEU A 29 -12.88 10.80 -9.61
C LEU A 29 -14.22 10.07 -9.46
N ILE A 30 -14.86 9.67 -10.57
CA ILE A 30 -16.11 8.91 -10.56
C ILE A 30 -15.90 7.56 -9.84
N GLN A 31 -14.86 6.84 -10.19
CA GLN A 31 -14.54 5.55 -9.55
C GLN A 31 -14.17 5.74 -8.08
N ALA A 32 -13.37 6.77 -7.75
CA ALA A 32 -12.99 7.08 -6.39
C ALA A 32 -14.21 7.36 -5.52
N PHE A 33 -15.19 8.10 -6.03
CA PHE A 33 -16.45 8.33 -5.33
C PHE A 33 -17.21 7.02 -5.10
N ILE A 34 -17.36 6.17 -6.12
CA ILE A 34 -18.02 4.86 -5.99
C ILE A 34 -17.29 3.99 -4.95
N TYR A 35 -15.98 3.88 -5.04
CA TYR A 35 -15.21 3.06 -4.09
C TYR A 35 -15.20 3.65 -2.67
N ALA A 36 -15.24 4.97 -2.50
CA ALA A 36 -15.37 5.57 -1.19
C ALA A 36 -16.66 5.12 -0.48
N HIS A 37 -17.72 4.89 -1.22
CA HIS A 37 -19.02 4.46 -0.69
C HIS A 37 -19.21 2.94 -0.61
N THR A 38 -18.32 2.14 -1.23
CA THR A 38 -18.48 0.69 -1.35
C THR A 38 -17.30 -0.14 -0.84
N THR A 39 -16.16 0.48 -0.49
CA THR A 39 -15.00 -0.22 0.06
C THR A 39 -15.15 -0.38 1.57
N VAL A 40 -14.92 -1.60 2.06
CA VAL A 40 -14.93 -1.89 3.50
C VAL A 40 -13.88 -1.07 4.22
N SER A 41 -14.24 -0.53 5.40
CA SER A 41 -13.27 0.21 6.21
C SER A 41 -12.24 -0.74 6.80
N SER A 42 -10.96 -0.35 6.71
CA SER A 42 -9.86 -1.10 7.28
C SER A 42 -9.60 -0.74 8.75
N LEU A 43 -8.87 -1.61 9.46
CA LEU A 43 -8.38 -1.34 10.81
C LEU A 43 -7.63 -0.01 10.89
N ASP A 44 -6.70 0.21 9.96
CA ASP A 44 -5.88 1.42 9.95
C ASP A 44 -6.73 2.68 9.72
N GLU A 45 -7.71 2.64 8.82
CA GLU A 45 -8.59 3.79 8.53
C GLU A 45 -9.29 4.29 9.78
N GLY A 46 -9.99 3.40 10.50
CA GLY A 46 -10.66 3.74 11.75
C GLY A 46 -9.69 4.24 12.82
N SER A 47 -8.51 3.62 12.92
CA SER A 47 -7.49 3.97 13.89
C SER A 47 -6.90 5.37 13.64
N TYR A 48 -6.61 5.74 12.41
CA TYR A 48 -6.07 7.07 12.08
C TYR A 48 -7.09 8.18 12.35
N LEU A 49 -8.36 7.96 11.98
CA LEU A 49 -9.42 8.95 12.19
C LEU A 49 -9.69 9.16 13.68
N ILE A 50 -9.99 8.09 14.43
CA ILE A 50 -10.31 8.22 15.86
C ILE A 50 -9.14 8.83 16.66
N LYS A 51 -7.92 8.40 16.38
CA LYS A 51 -6.74 8.91 17.09
C LYS A 51 -6.45 10.36 16.76
N GLY A 52 -6.71 10.78 15.52
CA GLY A 52 -6.63 12.18 15.12
C GLY A 52 -7.60 13.06 15.90
N MET A 53 -8.83 12.62 16.07
CA MET A 53 -9.82 13.31 16.91
C MET A 53 -9.43 13.32 18.38
N TYR A 54 -8.97 12.20 18.93
CA TYR A 54 -8.49 12.13 20.32
C TYR A 54 -7.37 13.12 20.60
N TYR A 55 -6.44 13.29 19.66
CA TYR A 55 -5.37 14.27 19.80
C TYR A 55 -5.90 15.71 19.84
N LEU A 56 -6.81 16.04 18.92
CA LEU A 56 -7.33 17.43 18.83
C LEU A 56 -8.34 17.77 19.93
N THR A 57 -9.03 16.79 20.48
CA THR A 57 -9.95 16.97 21.61
C THR A 57 -9.26 16.86 22.98
N GLY A 58 -7.98 16.53 23.02
CA GLY A 58 -7.20 16.40 24.25
C GLY A 58 -7.41 15.09 25.01
N VAL A 59 -8.14 14.14 24.45
CA VAL A 59 -8.33 12.78 25.02
C VAL A 59 -7.04 11.97 24.98
N TYR A 60 -6.15 12.27 24.04
CA TYR A 60 -4.89 11.56 23.80
C TYR A 60 -3.77 12.54 23.44
N GLN A 61 -2.56 12.24 23.90
CA GLN A 61 -1.33 12.88 23.44
C GLN A 61 -0.43 11.88 22.72
N PRO A 62 0.27 12.26 21.62
CA PRO A 62 1.18 11.36 20.94
C PRO A 62 2.21 10.74 21.88
N PHE A 63 2.44 9.43 21.71
CA PHE A 63 3.34 8.62 22.54
C PHE A 63 2.89 8.41 23.99
N GLU A 64 1.66 8.67 24.32
CA GLU A 64 1.09 8.27 25.59
C GLU A 64 0.47 6.87 25.52
N PRO A 65 0.45 6.12 26.64
CA PRO A 65 -0.06 4.75 26.69
C PRO A 65 -1.60 4.73 26.67
N TYR A 66 -2.17 5.14 25.54
CA TYR A 66 -3.62 5.20 25.40
C TYR A 66 -4.10 5.18 23.95
N GLY A 67 -5.15 4.43 23.71
CA GLY A 67 -5.81 4.34 22.41
C GLY A 67 -5.06 3.51 21.38
N PRO A 68 -5.65 3.29 20.22
CA PRO A 68 -5.06 2.45 19.18
C PRO A 68 -3.79 3.06 18.62
N LEU A 69 -2.76 2.24 18.42
CA LEU A 69 -1.52 2.58 17.72
C LEU A 69 -0.76 3.79 18.33
N THR A 70 -0.60 3.81 19.67
CA THR A 70 0.00 4.93 20.40
C THR A 70 1.39 5.34 19.90
N ASN A 71 2.23 4.39 19.50
CA ASN A 71 3.64 4.63 19.17
C ASN A 71 3.92 4.80 17.68
N LYS A 72 2.93 5.26 16.89
CA LYS A 72 3.14 5.62 15.49
C LYS A 72 3.49 7.09 15.33
N ALA A 73 4.15 7.40 14.22
CA ALA A 73 4.51 8.76 13.84
C ALA A 73 3.26 9.66 13.79
N PRO A 74 3.25 10.80 14.51
CA PRO A 74 2.01 11.51 14.86
C PRO A 74 1.27 12.13 13.67
N PHE A 75 1.96 12.50 12.60
CA PHE A 75 1.28 13.11 11.45
C PHE A 75 0.44 12.12 10.63
N SER A 76 0.63 10.81 10.82
CA SER A 76 -0.22 9.79 10.20
C SER A 76 -1.70 9.94 10.60
N PHE A 77 -1.96 10.38 11.83
CA PHE A 77 -3.31 10.60 12.34
C PHE A 77 -3.67 12.08 12.49
N LEU A 78 -2.71 12.96 12.85
CA LEU A 78 -2.96 14.38 13.07
C LEU A 78 -3.51 15.09 11.84
N ILE A 79 -3.00 14.76 10.64
CA ILE A 79 -3.44 15.42 9.40
C ILE A 79 -4.90 15.06 9.09
N TYR A 80 -5.29 13.80 9.26
CA TYR A 80 -6.69 13.39 9.12
C TYR A 80 -7.56 13.98 10.21
N GLY A 81 -7.11 13.96 11.46
CA GLY A 81 -7.82 14.58 12.56
C GLY A 81 -8.08 16.07 12.35
N LEU A 82 -7.13 16.81 11.76
CA LEU A 82 -7.34 18.21 11.39
C LEU A 82 -8.45 18.37 10.33
N ALA A 83 -8.51 17.47 9.34
CA ALA A 83 -9.60 17.48 8.38
C ALA A 83 -10.95 17.22 9.05
N GLU A 84 -11.01 16.25 9.98
CA GLU A 84 -12.22 15.97 10.76
C GLU A 84 -12.62 17.12 11.69
N TYR A 85 -11.66 17.77 12.32
CA TYR A 85 -11.91 18.93 13.18
C TYR A 85 -12.53 20.09 12.40
N ILE A 86 -12.10 20.31 11.15
CA ILE A 86 -12.59 21.40 10.29
C ILE A 86 -13.93 21.06 9.63
N PHE A 87 -14.08 19.83 9.13
CA PHE A 87 -15.22 19.43 8.29
C PHE A 87 -16.23 18.51 8.99
N GLY A 88 -15.98 18.17 10.25
CA GLY A 88 -16.78 17.22 11.04
C GLY A 88 -16.20 15.81 11.05
N ALA A 89 -16.27 15.17 12.23
CA ALA A 89 -15.78 13.81 12.43
C ALA A 89 -16.59 12.80 11.64
N GLY A 90 -15.92 11.84 11.04
CA GLY A 90 -16.58 10.73 10.37
C GLY A 90 -15.85 10.17 9.16
N LEU A 91 -16.23 8.97 8.78
CA LEU A 91 -15.66 8.25 7.65
C LEU A 91 -15.77 9.04 6.34
N ARG A 92 -16.86 9.79 6.14
CA ARG A 92 -17.08 10.65 4.97
C ARG A 92 -15.97 11.69 4.81
N THR A 93 -15.67 12.41 5.87
CA THR A 93 -14.62 13.44 5.87
C THR A 93 -13.26 12.83 5.57
N GLY A 94 -12.90 11.74 6.24
CA GLY A 94 -11.63 11.06 6.02
C GLY A 94 -11.47 10.60 4.56
N ARG A 95 -12.50 9.96 3.99
CA ARG A 95 -12.46 9.45 2.62
C ARG A 95 -12.46 10.54 1.56
N TYR A 96 -13.26 11.59 1.72
CA TYR A 96 -13.28 12.69 0.76
C TYR A 96 -11.98 13.50 0.79
N PHE A 97 -11.38 13.64 1.96
CA PHE A 97 -10.04 14.22 2.07
C PHE A 97 -8.99 13.32 1.38
N SER A 98 -9.10 12.01 1.51
CA SER A 98 -8.22 11.05 0.79
C SER A 98 -8.41 11.13 -0.73
N ILE A 99 -9.63 11.26 -1.26
CA ILE A 99 -9.88 11.49 -2.70
C ILE A 99 -9.19 12.77 -3.17
N PHE A 100 -9.28 13.85 -2.39
CA PHE A 100 -8.58 15.10 -2.69
C PHE A 100 -7.06 14.91 -2.73
N LEU A 101 -6.47 14.21 -1.76
CA LEU A 101 -5.04 13.88 -1.76
C LEU A 101 -4.64 12.99 -2.96
N GLY A 102 -5.49 12.03 -3.33
CA GLY A 102 -5.32 11.20 -4.52
C GLY A 102 -5.28 12.03 -5.81
N LEU A 103 -6.19 12.99 -5.96
CA LEU A 103 -6.16 13.94 -7.09
C LEU A 103 -4.89 14.79 -7.11
N LEU A 104 -4.45 15.28 -5.94
CA LEU A 104 -3.18 16.00 -5.82
C LEU A 104 -1.98 15.12 -6.17
N THR A 105 -2.02 13.83 -5.80
CA THR A 105 -0.99 12.86 -6.19
C THR A 105 -0.91 12.71 -7.70
N ILE A 106 -2.04 12.48 -8.36
CA ILE A 106 -2.14 12.35 -9.82
C ILE A 106 -1.65 13.62 -10.51
N LEU A 107 -2.05 14.79 -10.02
CA LEU A 107 -1.60 16.08 -10.53
C LEU A 107 -0.07 16.24 -10.41
N GLY A 108 0.50 15.90 -9.26
CA GLY A 108 1.95 15.95 -9.01
C GLY A 108 2.73 15.03 -9.95
N VAL A 109 2.26 13.80 -10.12
CA VAL A 109 2.85 12.83 -11.07
C VAL A 109 2.72 13.33 -12.50
N TRP A 110 1.56 13.83 -12.90
CA TRP A 110 1.34 14.38 -14.24
C TRP A 110 2.25 15.58 -14.54
N ILE A 111 2.38 16.54 -13.60
CA ILE A 111 3.27 17.71 -13.76
C ILE A 111 4.72 17.25 -13.97
N THR A 112 5.19 16.31 -13.15
CA THR A 112 6.56 15.80 -13.22
C THR A 112 6.80 15.02 -14.51
N ALA A 113 5.90 14.10 -14.87
CA ALA A 113 5.98 13.34 -16.12
C ALA A 113 5.97 14.25 -17.36
N ARG A 114 5.14 15.32 -17.35
CA ARG A 114 5.07 16.27 -18.44
C ARG A 114 6.38 17.01 -18.68
N ARG A 115 7.10 17.37 -17.62
CA ARG A 115 8.38 18.07 -17.73
C ARG A 115 9.45 17.20 -18.38
N TRP A 116 9.50 15.93 -18.02
CA TRP A 116 10.56 15.03 -18.44
C TRP A 116 10.26 14.21 -19.69
N ALA A 117 9.01 13.91 -19.95
CA ALA A 117 8.60 12.97 -20.98
C ALA A 117 7.54 13.51 -21.96
N GLY A 118 7.07 14.74 -21.74
CA GLY A 118 6.11 15.41 -22.62
C GLY A 118 4.65 15.04 -22.33
N ASN A 119 3.73 15.72 -23.05
CA ASN A 119 2.31 15.73 -22.74
C ASN A 119 1.64 14.35 -22.90
N TRP A 120 2.05 13.52 -23.86
CA TRP A 120 1.44 12.22 -24.13
C TRP A 120 1.72 11.20 -23.03
N LEU A 121 2.98 11.11 -22.60
CA LEU A 121 3.34 10.20 -21.52
C LEU A 121 2.77 10.69 -20.19
N ALA A 122 2.68 11.99 -19.99
CA ALA A 122 2.00 12.56 -18.83
C ALA A 122 0.50 12.20 -18.81
N ALA A 123 -0.20 12.27 -19.93
CA ALA A 123 -1.58 11.79 -20.01
C ALA A 123 -1.67 10.28 -19.69
N GLY A 124 -0.71 9.49 -20.17
CA GLY A 124 -0.60 8.05 -19.83
C GLY A 124 -0.50 7.78 -18.34
N THR A 125 0.18 8.64 -17.54
CA THR A 125 0.22 8.47 -16.08
C THR A 125 -1.14 8.65 -15.42
N VAL A 126 -1.94 9.59 -15.88
CA VAL A 126 -3.31 9.79 -15.36
C VAL A 126 -4.17 8.57 -15.65
N TRP A 127 -4.07 8.02 -16.87
CA TRP A 127 -4.79 6.80 -17.24
C TRP A 127 -4.31 5.57 -16.47
N PHE A 128 -3.03 5.47 -16.10
CA PHE A 128 -2.56 4.41 -15.21
C PHE A 128 -3.34 4.40 -13.89
N PHE A 129 -3.50 5.56 -13.24
CA PHE A 129 -4.29 5.66 -12.00
C PHE A 129 -5.77 5.38 -12.25
N ALA A 130 -6.35 5.95 -13.31
CA ALA A 130 -7.77 5.75 -13.65
C ALA A 130 -8.12 4.29 -14.01
N LEU A 131 -7.17 3.53 -14.54
CA LEU A 131 -7.33 2.12 -14.90
C LEU A 131 -6.79 1.15 -13.85
N SER A 132 -6.54 1.62 -12.63
CA SER A 132 -6.02 0.80 -11.52
C SER A 132 -6.98 0.79 -10.33
N PRO A 133 -8.10 0.05 -10.39
CA PRO A 133 -9.13 0.05 -9.33
C PRO A 133 -8.57 -0.24 -7.94
N MET A 134 -7.59 -1.12 -7.84
CA MET A 134 -6.94 -1.47 -6.58
C MET A 134 -6.20 -0.27 -5.96
N ILE A 135 -5.51 0.54 -6.77
CA ILE A 135 -4.87 1.77 -6.30
C ILE A 135 -5.93 2.81 -5.94
N ILE A 136 -7.03 2.90 -6.70
CA ILE A 136 -8.13 3.81 -6.38
C ILE A 136 -8.74 3.44 -5.02
N LYS A 137 -8.98 2.15 -4.75
CA LYS A 137 -9.48 1.67 -3.44
C LYS A 137 -8.55 2.04 -2.29
N LEU A 138 -7.22 1.99 -2.48
CA LEU A 138 -6.28 2.50 -1.48
C LEU A 138 -6.44 4.01 -1.28
N TYR A 139 -6.51 4.76 -2.40
CA TYR A 139 -6.50 6.23 -2.35
C TYR A 139 -7.82 6.86 -1.88
N VAL A 140 -8.86 6.07 -1.69
CA VAL A 140 -10.11 6.53 -1.06
C VAL A 140 -10.17 6.26 0.42
N GLN A 141 -9.27 5.45 0.98
CA GLN A 141 -9.24 5.17 2.42
C GLN A 141 -8.45 6.26 3.16
N ALA A 142 -8.87 6.59 4.38
CA ALA A 142 -8.19 7.55 5.24
C ALA A 142 -6.99 6.89 5.94
N VAL A 143 -5.92 6.66 5.18
CA VAL A 143 -4.71 5.96 5.64
C VAL A 143 -3.44 6.76 5.36
N SER A 144 -2.41 6.55 6.18
CA SER A 144 -1.14 7.29 6.06
C SER A 144 -0.44 7.10 4.71
N GLU A 145 -0.72 6.01 4.01
CA GLU A 145 -0.20 5.69 2.68
C GLU A 145 -0.58 6.74 1.65
N VAL A 146 -1.81 7.24 1.71
CA VAL A 146 -2.32 8.27 0.80
C VAL A 146 -1.60 9.60 1.03
N LEU A 147 -1.36 9.96 2.30
CA LEU A 147 -0.56 11.12 2.67
C LEU A 147 0.85 11.02 2.07
N ILE A 148 1.51 9.88 2.25
CA ILE A 148 2.87 9.66 1.72
C ILE A 148 2.90 9.71 0.20
N ALA A 149 1.96 9.07 -0.49
CA ALA A 149 1.89 9.13 -1.95
C ALA A 149 1.80 10.58 -2.46
N CYS A 150 0.95 11.40 -1.81
CA CYS A 150 0.82 12.82 -2.10
C CYS A 150 2.12 13.58 -1.83
N MET A 151 2.75 13.37 -0.66
CA MET A 151 4.01 14.03 -0.32
C MET A 151 5.13 13.66 -1.30
N LEU A 152 5.30 12.38 -1.67
CA LEU A 152 6.31 11.93 -2.63
C LEU A 152 6.08 12.53 -4.03
N ALA A 153 4.83 12.62 -4.47
CA ALA A 153 4.49 13.27 -5.73
C ALA A 153 4.87 14.76 -5.72
N TRP A 154 4.57 15.48 -4.64
CA TRP A 154 4.90 16.90 -4.54
C TRP A 154 6.36 17.19 -4.25
N ILE A 155 7.06 16.35 -3.49
CA ILE A 155 8.53 16.39 -3.40
C ILE A 155 9.11 16.29 -4.81
N SER A 156 8.62 15.35 -5.64
CA SER A 156 9.06 15.20 -7.03
C SER A 156 8.80 16.47 -7.86
N VAL A 157 7.61 17.09 -7.73
CA VAL A 157 7.29 18.37 -8.41
C VAL A 157 8.28 19.47 -8.02
N LEU A 158 8.65 19.54 -6.75
CA LEU A 158 9.46 20.63 -6.20
C LEU A 158 10.94 20.52 -6.57
N ILE A 159 11.50 19.30 -6.63
CA ILE A 159 12.95 19.13 -6.84
C ILE A 159 13.33 18.67 -8.25
N LEU A 160 12.46 17.93 -8.95
CA LEU A 160 12.82 17.30 -10.22
C LEU A 160 12.68 18.29 -11.39
N ASP A 161 13.79 18.91 -11.75
CA ASP A 161 13.97 19.74 -12.93
C ASP A 161 15.47 20.05 -13.13
N GLU A 162 15.81 20.69 -14.24
CA GLU A 162 17.18 21.16 -14.47
C GLU A 162 17.57 22.26 -13.48
N ARG A 163 16.66 23.20 -13.20
CA ARG A 163 16.87 24.33 -12.30
C ARG A 163 15.66 24.53 -11.40
N ARG A 164 15.91 24.64 -10.09
CA ARG A 164 14.86 24.93 -9.10
C ARG A 164 15.24 26.13 -8.25
N PRO A 165 14.27 27.02 -7.94
CA PRO A 165 14.48 28.10 -6.99
C PRO A 165 14.68 27.52 -5.57
N LEU A 166 15.43 28.25 -4.75
CA LEU A 166 15.81 27.79 -3.41
C LEU A 166 14.60 27.48 -2.52
N TRP A 167 13.56 28.31 -2.57
CA TRP A 167 12.35 28.11 -1.76
C TRP A 167 11.65 26.78 -2.02
N GLN A 168 11.63 26.29 -3.27
CA GLN A 168 11.06 24.99 -3.59
C GLN A 168 11.88 23.85 -2.98
N ILE A 169 13.19 23.98 -3.00
CA ILE A 169 14.12 23.00 -2.41
C ILE A 169 13.94 22.95 -0.89
N ILE A 170 13.83 24.11 -0.23
CA ILE A 170 13.60 24.20 1.20
C ILE A 170 12.23 23.57 1.55
N LEU A 171 11.18 23.90 0.79
CA LEU A 171 9.86 23.33 0.98
C LEU A 171 9.84 21.81 0.79
N ALA A 172 10.55 21.30 -0.22
CA ALA A 172 10.66 19.86 -0.45
C ALA A 172 11.38 19.14 0.69
N ALA A 173 12.45 19.72 1.21
CA ALA A 173 13.18 19.15 2.35
C ALA A 173 12.34 19.16 3.64
N ALA A 174 11.60 20.23 3.88
CA ALA A 174 10.64 20.29 4.99
C ALA A 174 9.52 19.26 4.83
N LEU A 175 8.96 19.12 3.61
CA LEU A 175 7.94 18.12 3.30
C LEU A 175 8.47 16.69 3.45
N ALA A 176 9.74 16.43 3.11
CA ALA A 176 10.38 15.14 3.35
C ALA A 176 10.52 14.84 4.86
N ALA A 177 10.82 15.83 5.69
CA ALA A 177 10.81 15.69 7.15
C ALA A 177 9.39 15.41 7.68
N VAL A 178 8.37 16.09 7.16
CA VAL A 178 6.96 15.79 7.48
C VAL A 178 6.61 14.35 7.09
N ALA A 179 7.08 13.87 5.94
CA ALA A 179 6.86 12.48 5.51
C ALA A 179 7.50 11.47 6.49
N VAL A 180 8.68 11.76 7.04
CA VAL A 180 9.31 10.93 8.09
C VAL A 180 8.44 10.87 9.35
N PHE A 181 7.85 11.99 9.78
CA PHE A 181 6.94 12.06 10.92
C PHE A 181 5.50 11.61 10.60
N THR A 182 5.21 11.31 9.34
CA THR A 182 4.00 10.59 8.93
C THR A 182 4.25 9.07 8.96
N ARG A 183 5.40 8.62 8.49
CA ARG A 183 5.84 7.22 8.54
C ARG A 183 7.37 7.17 8.64
N GLN A 184 7.90 6.57 9.70
CA GLN A 184 9.35 6.52 9.97
C GLN A 184 10.16 5.82 8.86
N ASN A 185 9.55 4.88 8.13
CA ASN A 185 10.20 4.22 6.99
C ASN A 185 10.47 5.18 5.80
N MET A 186 10.01 6.43 5.87
CA MET A 186 10.34 7.49 4.91
C MET A 186 11.68 8.18 5.21
N ALA A 187 12.38 7.84 6.30
CA ALA A 187 13.66 8.45 6.64
C ALA A 187 14.69 8.50 5.48
N PRO A 188 14.82 7.45 4.63
CA PRO A 188 15.75 7.50 3.51
C PRO A 188 15.46 8.60 2.49
N ILE A 189 14.18 9.01 2.31
CA ILE A 189 13.84 9.98 1.27
C ILE A 189 14.48 11.36 1.53
N LEU A 190 14.60 11.77 2.79
CA LEU A 190 15.24 13.03 3.13
C LEU A 190 16.73 13.01 2.77
N LEU A 191 17.44 11.93 3.11
CA LEU A 191 18.84 11.76 2.75
C LEU A 191 19.04 11.74 1.23
N LEU A 192 18.23 10.93 0.53
CA LEU A 192 18.30 10.82 -0.94
C LEU A 192 17.98 12.14 -1.62
N LEU A 193 17.03 12.91 -1.10
CA LEU A 193 16.68 14.25 -1.57
C LEU A 193 17.86 15.19 -1.43
N VAL A 194 18.51 15.25 -0.26
CA VAL A 194 19.68 16.12 -0.02
C VAL A 194 20.83 15.77 -0.97
N LEU A 195 21.12 14.47 -1.15
CA LEU A 195 22.15 14.00 -2.08
C LEU A 195 21.82 14.36 -3.54
N TYR A 196 20.56 14.19 -3.95
CA TYR A 196 20.10 14.58 -5.28
C TYR A 196 20.21 16.08 -5.51
N VAL A 197 19.75 16.89 -4.56
CA VAL A 197 19.82 18.36 -4.67
C VAL A 197 21.28 18.82 -4.75
N TYR A 198 22.16 18.23 -3.93
CA TYR A 198 23.60 18.51 -4.00
C TYR A 198 24.18 18.20 -5.39
N TRP A 199 23.82 17.04 -5.95
CA TRP A 199 24.31 16.58 -7.24
C TRP A 199 23.71 17.33 -8.43
N GLN A 200 22.41 17.61 -8.41
CA GLN A 200 21.67 18.24 -9.51
C GLN A 200 21.71 19.78 -9.48
N HIS A 201 21.53 20.35 -8.30
CA HIS A 201 21.34 21.80 -8.13
C HIS A 201 22.54 22.52 -7.49
N GLY A 202 23.58 21.77 -7.10
CA GLY A 202 24.85 22.27 -6.59
C GLY A 202 24.93 22.34 -5.06
N LYS A 203 26.18 22.49 -4.57
CA LYS A 203 26.56 22.41 -3.15
C LYS A 203 25.73 23.34 -2.26
N GLN A 204 25.59 24.60 -2.63
CA GLN A 204 24.91 25.60 -1.82
C GLN A 204 23.44 25.20 -1.56
N LYS A 205 22.72 24.79 -2.61
CA LYS A 205 21.32 24.36 -2.47
C LYS A 205 21.19 23.05 -1.71
N GLY A 206 22.16 22.12 -1.85
CA GLY A 206 22.24 20.90 -1.04
C GLY A 206 22.40 21.17 0.45
N ILE A 207 23.23 22.15 0.82
CA ILE A 207 23.39 22.60 2.22
C ILE A 207 22.09 23.19 2.77
N TRP A 208 21.39 24.02 2.00
CA TRP A 208 20.10 24.55 2.41
C TRP A 208 19.01 23.46 2.54
N ALA A 209 19.01 22.48 1.66
CA ALA A 209 18.10 21.32 1.80
C ALA A 209 18.40 20.53 3.08
N LEU A 210 19.68 20.26 3.37
CA LEU A 210 20.09 19.61 4.60
C LEU A 210 19.67 20.43 5.83
N ALA A 211 19.97 21.73 5.84
CA ALA A 211 19.63 22.61 6.95
C ALA A 211 18.12 22.65 7.20
N ALA A 212 17.31 22.81 6.15
CA ALA A 212 15.85 22.87 6.25
C ALA A 212 15.24 21.54 6.74
N GLY A 213 15.66 20.43 6.17
CA GLY A 213 15.19 19.10 6.59
C GLY A 213 15.61 18.74 8.02
N SER A 214 16.89 19.00 8.37
CA SER A 214 17.39 18.81 9.74
C SER A 214 16.67 19.70 10.75
N LEU A 215 16.46 20.97 10.43
CA LEU A 215 15.73 21.88 11.32
C LEU A 215 14.30 21.40 11.55
N ALA A 216 13.59 20.99 10.49
CA ALA A 216 12.24 20.45 10.63
C ALA A 216 12.22 19.19 11.51
N LEU A 217 13.15 18.25 11.29
CA LEU A 217 13.27 17.06 12.14
C LEU A 217 13.58 17.43 13.59
N LEU A 218 14.51 18.37 13.83
CA LEU A 218 14.87 18.80 15.17
C LEU A 218 13.70 19.46 15.91
N VAL A 219 12.90 20.27 15.23
CA VAL A 219 11.69 20.87 15.82
C VAL A 219 10.72 19.78 16.26
N PHE A 220 10.44 18.79 15.42
CA PHE A 220 9.54 17.70 15.78
C PHE A 220 10.11 16.83 16.90
N HIS A 221 11.42 16.52 16.90
CA HIS A 221 12.04 15.77 17.98
C HIS A 221 12.02 16.56 19.30
N ALA A 222 12.30 17.85 19.28
CA ALA A 222 12.26 18.67 20.47
C ALA A 222 10.84 18.76 21.07
N TRP A 223 9.80 18.82 20.20
CA TRP A 223 8.41 18.88 20.64
C TRP A 223 7.95 17.62 21.37
N TYR A 224 8.38 16.43 20.88
CA TYR A 224 7.96 15.13 21.44
C TYR A 224 9.04 14.43 22.29
N TRP A 225 10.12 15.15 22.64
CA TRP A 225 11.21 14.60 23.44
C TRP A 225 10.76 14.28 24.87
N PRO A 226 11.23 13.13 25.50
CA PRO A 226 12.07 12.08 24.90
C PRO A 226 11.26 10.96 24.22
N ARG A 227 9.94 10.96 24.31
CA ARG A 227 9.04 9.87 23.88
C ARG A 227 9.09 9.59 22.37
N VAL A 228 9.50 10.57 21.56
CA VAL A 228 9.74 10.39 20.12
C VAL A 228 10.75 9.28 19.81
N MET A 229 11.58 8.91 20.79
CA MET A 229 12.56 7.82 20.62
C MET A 229 11.90 6.45 20.42
N THR A 230 10.64 6.27 20.80
CA THR A 230 9.89 5.02 20.56
C THR A 230 9.75 4.68 19.07
N ILE A 231 9.74 5.67 18.17
CA ILE A 231 9.72 5.39 16.73
C ILE A 231 11.07 4.94 16.17
N TRP A 232 12.17 5.30 16.82
CA TRP A 232 13.52 4.99 16.35
C TRP A 232 14.13 3.77 17.03
N ALA A 233 13.83 3.58 18.31
CA ALA A 233 14.44 2.54 19.13
C ALA A 233 14.41 1.13 18.51
N PRO A 234 13.33 0.67 17.85
CA PRO A 234 13.28 -0.63 17.20
C PRO A 234 14.27 -0.78 16.03
N TRP A 235 14.74 0.33 15.44
CA TRP A 235 15.62 0.34 14.27
C TRP A 235 17.10 0.58 14.62
N LEU A 236 17.37 0.96 15.87
CA LEU A 236 18.72 1.27 16.32
C LEU A 236 19.40 0.01 16.86
N PRO A 237 20.75 -0.08 16.75
CA PRO A 237 21.51 -1.24 17.19
C PRO A 237 21.30 -1.60 18.66
N GLU A 238 21.36 -2.88 18.99
CA GLU A 238 21.27 -3.36 20.36
C GLU A 238 22.38 -2.83 21.27
N SER A 239 23.54 -2.48 20.70
CA SER A 239 24.63 -1.84 21.47
C SER A 239 24.24 -0.53 22.16
N LEU A 240 23.16 0.11 21.73
CA LEU A 240 22.58 1.31 22.36
C LEU A 240 21.48 0.98 23.40
N THR A 241 21.26 -0.29 23.70
CA THR A 241 20.23 -0.78 24.62
C THR A 241 20.19 -0.03 25.96
N PRO A 242 21.29 0.24 26.68
CA PRO A 242 21.22 0.96 27.95
C PRO A 242 20.50 2.32 27.89
N PHE A 243 20.51 2.97 26.72
CA PHE A 243 19.86 4.26 26.50
C PHE A 243 18.47 4.14 25.89
N LEU A 244 18.16 3.01 25.25
CA LEU A 244 16.95 2.83 24.44
C LEU A 244 15.92 1.87 25.05
N ASP A 245 16.28 1.14 26.12
CA ASP A 245 15.38 0.20 26.80
C ASP A 245 14.03 0.82 27.17
N PRO A 246 13.96 2.05 27.70
CA PRO A 246 12.66 2.67 28.02
C PRO A 246 11.77 2.91 26.80
N PHE A 247 12.32 2.77 25.58
CA PHE A 247 11.65 3.04 24.32
C PHE A 247 11.46 1.79 23.45
N ARG A 248 11.73 0.60 24.01
CA ARG A 248 11.55 -0.70 23.34
C ARG A 248 10.57 -1.56 24.08
N ILE A 249 9.85 -2.40 23.35
CA ILE A 249 9.03 -3.46 23.95
C ILE A 249 9.95 -4.40 24.71
N PRO A 250 9.58 -4.82 25.95
CA PRO A 250 10.40 -5.72 26.75
C PRO A 250 10.72 -7.03 26.00
N THR A 251 11.95 -7.51 26.16
CA THR A 251 12.43 -8.75 25.54
C THR A 251 11.92 -10.01 26.22
N ASP A 252 11.39 -9.90 27.44
CA ASP A 252 10.76 -10.99 28.21
C ASP A 252 9.33 -11.30 27.74
N SER A 253 8.72 -10.42 26.94
CA SER A 253 7.43 -10.65 26.33
C SER A 253 7.60 -11.29 24.95
N VAL A 254 6.87 -12.38 24.70
CA VAL A 254 6.89 -13.09 23.41
C VAL A 254 5.60 -12.77 22.65
N PRO A 255 5.66 -12.24 21.44
CA PRO A 255 4.45 -12.09 20.62
C PRO A 255 3.86 -13.44 20.32
N VAL A 256 2.52 -13.54 20.31
CA VAL A 256 1.80 -14.78 19.99
C VAL A 256 2.13 -15.26 18.58
N TRP A 257 2.51 -14.34 17.74
CA TRP A 257 2.87 -14.64 16.37
C TRP A 257 4.39 -14.60 16.16
N ASP A 258 4.93 -15.73 15.67
CA ASP A 258 6.35 -15.82 15.27
C ASP A 258 6.54 -15.10 13.92
N PRO A 259 7.33 -14.01 13.90
CA PRO A 259 7.62 -13.26 12.67
C PRO A 259 8.68 -13.94 11.79
N SER A 260 9.16 -15.13 12.14
CA SER A 260 10.20 -15.81 11.36
C SER A 260 9.67 -16.26 10.01
N ILE A 261 10.23 -15.69 8.94
CA ILE A 261 9.82 -15.97 7.57
C ILE A 261 11.04 -16.26 6.72
N ASP A 262 11.00 -17.39 6.02
CA ASP A 262 12.11 -17.80 5.19
C ASP A 262 12.24 -16.95 3.91
N PHE A 263 13.42 -17.01 3.32
CA PHE A 263 13.75 -16.28 2.10
C PHE A 263 12.83 -16.65 0.93
N TRP A 264 12.42 -17.91 0.83
CA TRP A 264 11.61 -18.39 -0.28
C TRP A 264 10.19 -17.86 -0.23
N ASN A 265 9.61 -17.79 0.96
CA ASN A 265 8.29 -17.18 1.16
C ASN A 265 8.32 -15.69 0.79
N ARG A 266 9.35 -14.95 1.19
CA ARG A 266 9.52 -13.55 0.80
C ARG A 266 9.71 -13.37 -0.71
N LEU A 267 10.54 -14.21 -1.33
CA LEU A 267 10.76 -14.17 -2.77
C LEU A 267 9.47 -14.48 -3.55
N ASN A 268 8.72 -15.47 -3.09
CA ASN A 268 7.43 -15.80 -3.67
C ASN A 268 6.43 -14.65 -3.54
N SER A 269 6.31 -14.05 -2.38
CA SER A 269 5.48 -12.87 -2.14
C SER A 269 5.91 -11.69 -3.05
N PHE A 270 7.19 -11.46 -3.21
CA PHE A 270 7.72 -10.45 -4.13
C PHE A 270 7.27 -10.67 -5.59
N PHE A 271 7.36 -11.90 -6.11
CA PHE A 271 6.86 -12.21 -7.45
C PHE A 271 5.33 -12.06 -7.57
N GLN A 272 4.59 -12.41 -6.53
CA GLN A 272 3.16 -12.17 -6.48
C GLN A 272 2.85 -10.66 -6.48
N GLY A 273 3.59 -9.87 -5.70
CA GLY A 273 3.48 -8.42 -5.65
C GLY A 273 3.70 -7.74 -7.00
N MET A 274 4.62 -8.27 -7.81
CA MET A 274 4.82 -7.76 -9.18
C MET A 274 3.54 -7.76 -10.01
N ARG A 275 2.62 -8.69 -9.80
CA ARG A 275 1.33 -8.72 -10.51
C ARG A 275 0.42 -7.57 -10.12
N TYR A 276 0.44 -7.22 -8.83
CA TYR A 276 -0.42 -6.17 -8.27
C TYR A 276 0.11 -4.77 -8.53
N HIS A 277 1.45 -4.62 -8.61
CA HIS A 277 2.15 -3.36 -8.91
C HIS A 277 2.87 -3.45 -10.26
N PHE A 278 2.21 -4.03 -11.28
CA PHE A 278 2.82 -4.49 -12.52
C PHE A 278 3.62 -3.39 -13.23
N LEU A 279 2.99 -2.26 -13.54
CA LEU A 279 3.69 -1.16 -14.23
C LEU A 279 4.77 -0.49 -13.36
N PRO A 280 4.54 -0.14 -12.10
CA PRO A 280 5.57 0.46 -11.26
C PRO A 280 6.76 -0.46 -11.02
N MET A 281 6.55 -1.70 -10.62
CA MET A 281 7.64 -2.62 -10.28
C MET A 281 8.36 -3.14 -11.53
N LEU A 282 7.63 -3.75 -12.45
CA LEU A 282 8.25 -4.33 -13.64
C LEU A 282 8.72 -3.25 -14.61
N GLY A 283 7.96 -2.15 -14.77
CA GLY A 283 8.40 -0.99 -15.54
C GLY A 283 9.68 -0.38 -14.98
N SER A 284 9.84 -0.35 -13.65
CA SER A 284 11.09 0.11 -13.01
C SER A 284 12.26 -0.84 -13.25
N LEU A 285 12.06 -2.16 -13.23
CA LEU A 285 13.09 -3.13 -13.58
C LEU A 285 13.54 -2.98 -15.04
N PHE A 286 12.61 -2.81 -15.98
CA PHE A 286 12.94 -2.47 -17.36
C PHE A 286 13.63 -1.11 -17.46
N GLY A 287 13.19 -0.12 -16.69
CA GLY A 287 13.83 1.19 -16.60
C GLY A 287 15.30 1.10 -16.24
N LEU A 288 15.68 0.26 -15.26
CA LEU A 288 17.09 0.03 -14.88
C LEU A 288 17.90 -0.55 -16.04
N ILE A 289 17.34 -1.52 -16.77
CA ILE A 289 18.02 -2.15 -17.92
C ILE A 289 18.20 -1.15 -19.07
N LEU A 290 17.25 -0.24 -19.26
CA LEU A 290 17.24 0.75 -20.32
C LEU A 290 18.08 1.99 -20.02
N LEU A 291 18.56 2.17 -18.77
CA LEU A 291 19.40 3.30 -18.41
C LEU A 291 20.70 3.32 -19.26
N PRO A 292 21.11 4.47 -19.77
CA PRO A 292 22.32 4.59 -20.55
C PRO A 292 23.59 4.36 -19.72
N PRO A 293 24.75 4.16 -20.36
CA PRO A 293 26.02 4.00 -19.67
C PRO A 293 26.35 5.18 -18.75
N ARG A 294 27.12 4.90 -17.68
CA ARG A 294 27.43 5.84 -16.58
C ARG A 294 28.05 7.19 -17.03
N ALA A 295 28.67 7.24 -18.20
CA ALA A 295 29.27 8.47 -18.74
C ALA A 295 28.23 9.59 -18.95
N ASP A 296 27.01 9.25 -19.36
CA ASP A 296 25.95 10.21 -19.64
C ASP A 296 25.35 10.82 -18.34
N TRP A 297 25.55 10.19 -17.18
CA TRP A 297 24.94 10.64 -15.92
C TRP A 297 25.56 11.92 -15.38
N LYS A 298 26.83 12.20 -15.72
CA LYS A 298 27.51 13.42 -15.29
C LYS A 298 26.97 14.66 -16.02
N SER A 299 26.55 14.51 -17.27
CA SER A 299 26.15 15.61 -18.13
C SER A 299 24.64 15.77 -18.31
N ALA A 300 23.85 14.69 -18.13
CA ALA A 300 22.42 14.69 -18.43
C ALA A 300 21.55 14.80 -17.17
N PRO A 301 20.86 15.93 -16.93
CA PRO A 301 19.97 16.13 -15.78
C PRO A 301 18.90 15.03 -15.63
N ALA A 302 18.35 14.56 -16.75
CA ALA A 302 17.35 13.51 -16.75
C ALA A 302 17.90 12.16 -16.23
N MET A 303 19.19 11.87 -16.43
CA MET A 303 19.79 10.65 -15.90
C MET A 303 19.96 10.72 -14.39
N ARG A 304 20.30 11.88 -13.84
CA ARG A 304 20.35 12.10 -12.39
C ARG A 304 18.95 11.98 -11.78
N THR A 305 17.95 12.53 -12.45
CA THR A 305 16.54 12.39 -12.06
C THR A 305 16.08 10.93 -12.10
N ALA A 306 16.38 10.20 -13.17
CA ALA A 306 16.07 8.78 -13.28
C ALA A 306 16.75 7.97 -12.16
N PHE A 307 18.03 8.26 -11.88
CA PHE A 307 18.77 7.59 -10.81
C PHE A 307 18.16 7.86 -9.43
N PHE A 308 17.83 9.13 -9.12
CA PHE A 308 17.18 9.49 -7.86
C PHE A 308 15.85 8.75 -7.70
N LEU A 309 15.00 8.76 -8.73
CA LEU A 309 13.70 8.08 -8.70
C LEU A 309 13.87 6.56 -8.52
N ALA A 310 14.82 5.95 -9.24
CA ALA A 310 15.12 4.52 -9.11
C ALA A 310 15.55 4.16 -7.69
N VAL A 311 16.57 4.86 -7.17
CA VAL A 311 17.10 4.57 -5.83
C VAL A 311 16.03 4.83 -4.78
N SER A 312 15.28 5.93 -4.86
CA SER A 312 14.19 6.22 -3.94
C SER A 312 13.12 5.12 -3.97
N TYR A 313 12.68 4.72 -5.15
CA TYR A 313 11.67 3.67 -5.31
C TYR A 313 12.13 2.33 -4.72
N PHE A 314 13.30 1.84 -5.14
CA PHE A 314 13.77 0.52 -4.69
C PHE A 314 14.15 0.50 -3.21
N VAL A 315 14.79 1.55 -2.70
CA VAL A 315 15.12 1.64 -1.26
C VAL A 315 13.84 1.61 -0.42
N LEU A 316 12.84 2.41 -0.78
CA LEU A 316 11.58 2.47 -0.02
C LEU A 316 10.79 1.16 -0.12
N VAL A 317 10.69 0.58 -1.32
CA VAL A 317 10.01 -0.72 -1.54
C VAL A 317 10.69 -1.83 -0.76
N PHE A 318 12.02 -1.93 -0.82
CA PHE A 318 12.74 -2.98 -0.10
C PHE A 318 12.73 -2.76 1.41
N MET A 319 12.91 -1.54 1.91
CA MET A 319 12.83 -1.27 3.34
C MET A 319 11.43 -1.57 3.90
N HIS A 320 10.40 -1.21 3.16
CA HIS A 320 9.05 -1.43 3.65
C HIS A 320 8.57 -2.88 3.43
N GLY A 321 8.70 -3.39 2.22
CA GLY A 321 8.17 -4.70 1.87
C GLY A 321 9.04 -5.88 2.33
N TRP A 322 10.37 -5.73 2.31
CA TRP A 322 11.30 -6.83 2.60
C TRP A 322 11.78 -6.84 4.05
N ALA A 323 12.16 -5.69 4.59
CA ALA A 323 12.82 -5.58 5.89
C ALA A 323 11.90 -5.09 7.01
N SER A 324 10.67 -4.68 6.71
CA SER A 324 9.73 -4.15 7.71
C SER A 324 8.83 -5.24 8.28
N LEU A 325 8.00 -4.82 9.22
CA LEU A 325 6.93 -5.58 9.86
C LEU A 325 6.01 -6.34 8.89
N ALA A 326 5.84 -5.81 7.68
CA ALA A 326 5.05 -6.42 6.64
C ALA A 326 5.48 -7.87 6.35
N SER A 327 6.76 -8.19 6.47
CA SER A 327 7.27 -9.54 6.28
C SER A 327 6.69 -10.57 7.26
N GLN A 328 6.20 -10.14 8.41
CA GLN A 328 5.59 -11.01 9.42
C GLN A 328 4.30 -11.68 8.94
N TYR A 329 3.64 -11.10 7.95
CA TYR A 329 2.39 -11.63 7.41
C TYR A 329 2.57 -12.63 6.25
N GLU A 330 3.80 -12.86 5.81
CA GLU A 330 4.10 -13.69 4.63
C GLU A 330 3.64 -15.14 4.76
N SER A 331 3.62 -15.68 5.97
CA SER A 331 3.16 -17.04 6.23
C SER A 331 1.66 -17.23 5.98
N TYR A 332 0.88 -16.14 6.05
CA TYR A 332 -0.58 -16.18 5.89
C TYR A 332 -1.05 -15.66 4.55
N SER A 333 -0.33 -14.68 4.02
CA SER A 333 -0.76 -14.00 2.81
C SER A 333 0.41 -13.31 2.12
N CYS A 334 0.24 -13.04 0.84
CA CYS A 334 1.21 -12.27 0.06
C CYS A 334 1.19 -10.81 0.51
N VAL A 335 2.17 -10.40 1.32
CA VAL A 335 2.26 -9.02 1.81
C VAL A 335 2.45 -8.02 0.68
N PHE A 336 3.29 -8.35 -0.29
CA PHE A 336 3.49 -7.51 -1.47
C PHE A 336 2.26 -7.39 -2.37
N CYS A 337 1.24 -8.27 -2.18
CA CYS A 337 -0.01 -8.20 -2.93
C CYS A 337 -0.99 -7.15 -2.35
N PHE A 338 -0.81 -6.72 -1.11
CA PHE A 338 -1.65 -5.70 -0.53
C PHE A 338 -1.28 -4.32 -1.07
N SER A 339 -2.25 -3.63 -1.63
CA SER A 339 -2.06 -2.26 -2.12
C SER A 339 -1.54 -1.31 -1.04
N ASN A 340 -1.96 -1.53 0.21
CA ASN A 340 -1.58 -0.72 1.36
C ASN A 340 -0.07 -0.76 1.69
N TYR A 341 0.65 -1.82 1.28
CA TYR A 341 2.09 -1.91 1.57
C TYR A 341 2.99 -1.31 0.49
N LEU A 342 2.57 -1.28 -0.77
CA LEU A 342 3.42 -0.79 -1.86
C LEU A 342 2.78 0.30 -2.71
N GLY A 343 1.45 0.40 -2.79
CA GLY A 343 0.74 1.30 -3.71
C GLY A 343 1.06 2.78 -3.54
N PHE A 344 1.53 3.18 -2.36
CA PHE A 344 1.95 4.56 -2.10
C PHE A 344 3.35 4.90 -2.63
N PHE A 345 4.14 3.90 -3.06
CA PHE A 345 5.41 4.10 -3.79
C PHE A 345 5.23 4.06 -5.30
N ASP A 346 4.11 3.58 -5.80
CA ASP A 346 3.84 3.47 -7.24
C ASP A 346 4.03 4.78 -8.02
N PRO A 347 3.74 5.97 -7.47
CA PRO A 347 4.07 7.24 -8.12
C PRO A 347 5.55 7.39 -8.50
N LEU A 348 6.48 6.97 -7.62
CA LEU A 348 7.91 7.02 -7.91
C LEU A 348 8.32 6.01 -8.99
N GLY A 349 7.77 4.78 -8.92
CA GLY A 349 8.04 3.73 -9.88
C GLY A 349 7.58 4.12 -11.29
N ILE A 350 6.39 4.67 -11.42
CA ILE A 350 5.86 5.16 -12.71
C ILE A 350 6.68 6.35 -13.23
N LEU A 351 7.03 7.30 -12.40
CA LEU A 351 7.87 8.43 -12.79
C LEU A 351 9.24 7.95 -13.27
N PHE A 352 9.86 7.03 -12.53
CA PHE A 352 11.14 6.45 -12.93
C PHE A 352 11.03 5.76 -14.29
N PHE A 353 10.06 4.87 -14.46
CA PHE A 353 9.83 4.17 -15.72
C PHE A 353 9.69 5.15 -16.89
N ILE A 354 8.86 6.17 -16.75
CA ILE A 354 8.58 7.13 -17.81
C ILE A 354 9.82 7.96 -18.17
N VAL A 355 10.58 8.43 -17.17
CA VAL A 355 11.82 9.19 -17.41
C VAL A 355 12.88 8.33 -18.08
N ALA A 356 13.12 7.13 -17.57
CA ALA A 356 14.09 6.19 -18.17
C ALA A 356 13.70 5.83 -19.60
N PHE A 357 12.42 5.54 -19.80
CA PHE A 357 11.87 5.13 -21.07
C PHE A 357 11.92 6.24 -22.15
N SER A 358 11.54 7.46 -21.80
CA SER A 358 11.58 8.61 -22.73
C SER A 358 13.01 8.89 -23.23
N HIS A 359 14.02 8.63 -22.39
CA HIS A 359 15.43 8.78 -22.74
C HIS A 359 15.97 7.61 -23.56
N ALA A 360 15.61 6.39 -23.21
CA ALA A 360 16.01 5.19 -23.94
C ALA A 360 15.44 5.18 -25.37
N TRP A 361 14.28 5.83 -25.57
CA TRP A 361 13.61 5.88 -26.85
C TRP A 361 14.46 6.46 -28.00
N ASN A 362 15.36 7.36 -27.68
CA ASN A 362 16.21 8.04 -28.66
C ASN A 362 17.53 7.30 -28.96
N LYS A 363 17.82 6.19 -28.29
CA LYS A 363 19.07 5.43 -28.43
C LYS A 363 18.80 3.99 -28.88
N ASN A 364 19.72 3.42 -29.68
CA ASN A 364 19.67 2.00 -29.99
C ASN A 364 20.22 1.20 -28.79
N PRO A 365 19.45 0.29 -28.18
CA PRO A 365 19.92 -0.49 -27.05
C PRO A 365 21.07 -1.41 -27.46
N HIS A 366 22.11 -1.48 -26.62
CA HIS A 366 23.22 -2.43 -26.77
C HIS A 366 22.71 -3.87 -26.71
N ARG A 367 23.44 -4.83 -27.32
CA ARG A 367 23.06 -6.27 -27.34
C ARG A 367 22.81 -6.82 -25.94
N ALA A 368 23.61 -6.42 -24.93
CA ALA A 368 23.41 -6.84 -23.56
C ALA A 368 22.04 -6.41 -23.00
N VAL A 369 21.59 -5.18 -23.32
CA VAL A 369 20.25 -4.67 -22.92
C VAL A 369 19.15 -5.53 -23.56
N GLN A 370 19.32 -5.92 -24.81
CA GLN A 370 18.35 -6.80 -25.48
C GLN A 370 18.26 -8.17 -24.80
N VAL A 371 19.42 -8.79 -24.47
CA VAL A 371 19.47 -10.07 -23.77
C VAL A 371 18.84 -9.98 -22.38
N LEU A 372 19.20 -8.96 -21.60
CA LEU A 372 18.63 -8.73 -20.27
C LEU A 372 17.12 -8.49 -20.33
N THR A 373 16.64 -7.77 -21.35
CA THR A 373 15.19 -7.55 -21.55
C THR A 373 14.48 -8.87 -21.83
N VAL A 374 15.03 -9.70 -22.71
CA VAL A 374 14.47 -11.04 -23.00
C VAL A 374 14.46 -11.90 -21.74
N PHE A 375 15.59 -11.93 -21.01
CA PHE A 375 15.69 -12.68 -19.76
C PHE A 375 14.64 -12.22 -18.73
N LEU A 376 14.49 -10.90 -18.53
CA LEU A 376 13.51 -10.36 -17.59
C LEU A 376 12.07 -10.70 -18.00
N VAL A 377 11.74 -10.63 -19.30
CA VAL A 377 10.40 -11.03 -19.79
C VAL A 377 10.13 -12.51 -19.48
N ILE A 378 11.09 -13.39 -19.73
CA ILE A 378 10.93 -14.82 -19.45
C ILE A 378 10.82 -15.08 -17.95
N ALA A 379 11.73 -14.53 -17.15
CA ALA A 379 11.77 -14.73 -15.69
C ALA A 379 10.50 -14.18 -15.01
N ALA A 380 10.08 -12.98 -15.38
CA ALA A 380 8.86 -12.39 -14.83
C ALA A 380 7.61 -13.19 -15.23
N SER A 381 7.53 -13.62 -16.50
CA SER A 381 6.40 -14.42 -16.98
C SER A 381 6.31 -15.78 -16.28
N ALA A 382 7.46 -16.45 -16.09
CA ALA A 382 7.52 -17.74 -15.41
C ALA A 382 7.26 -17.63 -13.89
N GLY A 383 7.83 -16.60 -13.24
CA GLY A 383 7.74 -16.47 -11.77
C GLY A 383 6.42 -15.90 -11.29
N MET A 384 5.84 -14.95 -12.05
CA MET A 384 4.67 -14.22 -11.60
C MET A 384 3.35 -14.89 -12.00
N GLY A 385 3.23 -15.42 -13.22
CA GLY A 385 1.94 -15.76 -13.82
C GLY A 385 1.01 -14.54 -13.90
N PHE A 386 -0.15 -14.68 -14.51
CA PHE A 386 -1.11 -13.60 -14.60
C PHE A 386 -2.46 -14.02 -13.99
N SER A 387 -3.16 -13.10 -13.36
CA SER A 387 -4.40 -13.40 -12.67
C SER A 387 -5.50 -13.95 -13.60
N LEU A 388 -5.56 -13.46 -14.84
CA LEU A 388 -6.49 -14.02 -15.82
C LEU A 388 -6.21 -15.52 -16.06
N PHE A 389 -4.94 -15.92 -16.07
CA PHE A 389 -4.57 -17.33 -16.24
C PHE A 389 -4.87 -18.17 -15.00
N GLU A 390 -4.92 -17.59 -13.81
CA GLU A 390 -5.42 -18.28 -12.61
C GLU A 390 -6.92 -18.59 -12.72
N GLN A 391 -7.72 -17.65 -13.26
CA GLN A 391 -9.14 -17.88 -13.52
C GLN A 391 -9.36 -18.98 -14.58
N VAL A 392 -8.62 -18.90 -15.69
CA VAL A 392 -8.62 -19.95 -16.72
C VAL A 392 -8.14 -21.28 -16.13
N GLY A 393 -7.08 -21.26 -15.32
CA GLY A 393 -6.56 -22.45 -14.63
C GLY A 393 -7.60 -23.12 -13.75
N ASN A 394 -8.42 -22.34 -13.01
CA ASN A 394 -9.53 -22.87 -12.23
C ASN A 394 -10.55 -23.62 -13.10
N GLY A 395 -10.85 -23.08 -14.29
CA GLY A 395 -11.71 -23.78 -15.26
C GLY A 395 -11.07 -25.05 -15.82
N LEU A 396 -9.78 -24.99 -16.15
CA LEU A 396 -9.03 -26.12 -16.69
C LEU A 396 -8.87 -27.27 -15.69
N LEU A 397 -8.79 -26.99 -14.39
CA LEU A 397 -8.68 -28.00 -13.35
C LEU A 397 -9.84 -29.00 -13.37
N ASN A 398 -11.01 -28.54 -13.77
CA ASN A 398 -12.25 -29.33 -13.78
C ASN A 398 -12.49 -30.02 -15.13
N LEU A 399 -11.63 -29.81 -16.13
CA LEU A 399 -11.80 -30.48 -17.41
C LEU A 399 -11.29 -31.93 -17.34
N PRO A 400 -12.10 -32.90 -17.75
CA PRO A 400 -11.70 -34.31 -17.82
C PRO A 400 -10.83 -34.53 -19.07
N ILE A 401 -9.50 -34.36 -18.95
CA ILE A 401 -8.60 -34.37 -20.12
C ILE A 401 -7.63 -35.53 -20.09
N VAL A 402 -7.36 -36.13 -18.94
CA VAL A 402 -6.32 -37.12 -18.78
C VAL A 402 -6.91 -38.48 -18.43
N PRO A 403 -6.67 -39.55 -19.25
CA PRO A 403 -7.07 -40.91 -18.87
C PRO A 403 -6.30 -41.32 -17.60
N ARG A 404 -7.02 -41.92 -16.64
CA ARG A 404 -6.39 -42.44 -15.42
C ARG A 404 -5.52 -43.65 -15.73
N PHE A 405 -4.23 -43.49 -15.48
CA PHE A 405 -3.28 -44.61 -15.41
C PHE A 405 -2.86 -44.79 -13.96
N ARG A 406 -3.20 -45.92 -13.35
CA ARG A 406 -2.77 -46.23 -11.99
C ARG A 406 -2.20 -47.63 -11.97
N SER A 407 -0.96 -47.77 -11.47
CA SER A 407 -0.26 -49.07 -11.33
C SER A 407 -0.21 -49.90 -12.63
N GLY A 408 -0.02 -49.24 -13.78
CA GLY A 408 0.06 -49.91 -15.07
C GLY A 408 -1.28 -50.32 -15.70
N GLN A 409 -2.41 -50.01 -15.05
CA GLN A 409 -3.75 -50.31 -15.57
C GLN A 409 -4.44 -49.04 -16.04
N PHE A 410 -5.10 -49.13 -17.18
CA PHE A 410 -5.97 -48.11 -17.72
C PHE A 410 -7.31 -48.15 -16.97
N LEU A 411 -7.64 -47.09 -16.27
CA LEU A 411 -8.96 -46.94 -15.63
C LEU A 411 -9.91 -46.21 -16.59
N PRO A 412 -11.17 -46.65 -16.70
CA PRO A 412 -12.16 -46.04 -17.60
C PRO A 412 -12.56 -44.63 -17.22
N ASP A 413 -12.13 -44.16 -16.03
CA ASP A 413 -12.43 -42.83 -15.53
C ASP A 413 -11.40 -41.80 -16.02
N TRP A 414 -11.90 -40.63 -16.39
CA TRP A 414 -11.06 -39.50 -16.75
C TRP A 414 -10.78 -38.66 -15.48
N ALA A 415 -9.50 -38.44 -15.21
CA ALA A 415 -9.11 -37.53 -14.17
C ALA A 415 -9.01 -36.09 -14.70
N GLY A 416 -9.40 -35.13 -13.92
CA GLY A 416 -9.07 -33.73 -14.20
C GLY A 416 -7.56 -33.47 -14.14
N ILE A 417 -7.09 -32.42 -14.78
CA ILE A 417 -5.67 -32.02 -14.73
C ILE A 417 -5.21 -31.86 -13.27
N ALA A 418 -6.07 -31.37 -12.37
CA ALA A 418 -5.78 -31.25 -10.96
C ALA A 418 -5.42 -32.59 -10.31
N ASP A 419 -6.20 -33.64 -10.60
CA ASP A 419 -5.97 -34.97 -10.04
C ASP A 419 -4.66 -35.57 -10.59
N ALA A 420 -4.41 -35.40 -11.88
CA ALA A 420 -3.16 -35.89 -12.50
C ALA A 420 -1.92 -35.22 -11.88
N LEU A 421 -1.97 -33.90 -11.62
CA LEU A 421 -0.87 -33.16 -10.99
C LEU A 421 -0.74 -33.49 -9.50
N LYS A 422 -1.87 -33.62 -8.79
CA LYS A 422 -1.89 -33.96 -7.37
C LYS A 422 -1.36 -35.39 -7.12
N TYR A 423 -1.87 -36.39 -7.86
CA TYR A 423 -1.50 -37.78 -7.64
C TYR A 423 -0.24 -38.20 -8.41
N GLY A 424 0.08 -37.54 -9.53
CA GLY A 424 1.27 -37.80 -10.32
C GLY A 424 2.52 -37.03 -9.85
N LEU A 425 2.35 -35.75 -9.45
CA LEU A 425 3.45 -34.89 -9.07
C LEU A 425 3.39 -34.43 -7.58
N GLY A 426 2.36 -34.83 -6.83
CA GLY A 426 2.21 -34.47 -5.44
C GLY A 426 1.85 -32.99 -5.19
N PHE A 427 1.33 -32.29 -6.21
CA PHE A 427 1.02 -30.88 -6.08
C PHE A 427 -0.26 -30.64 -5.27
N GLU A 428 -0.22 -29.66 -4.39
CA GLU A 428 -1.43 -29.12 -3.77
C GLU A 428 -2.24 -28.28 -4.76
N THR A 429 -3.52 -28.03 -4.45
CA THR A 429 -4.42 -27.27 -5.33
C THR A 429 -3.88 -25.88 -5.68
N VAL A 430 -3.26 -25.18 -4.70
CA VAL A 430 -2.68 -23.85 -4.91
C VAL A 430 -1.46 -23.93 -5.81
N GLN A 431 -0.58 -24.91 -5.59
CA GLN A 431 0.60 -25.15 -6.43
C GLN A 431 0.23 -25.51 -7.86
N THR A 432 -0.81 -26.32 -8.03
CA THR A 432 -1.35 -26.69 -9.34
C THR A 432 -1.88 -25.48 -10.11
N LYS A 433 -2.69 -24.64 -9.46
CA LYS A 433 -3.20 -23.38 -10.06
C LYS A 433 -2.06 -22.45 -10.47
N ARG A 434 -1.04 -22.35 -9.64
CA ARG A 434 0.17 -21.56 -9.93
C ARG A 434 0.96 -22.11 -11.11
N ALA A 435 1.20 -23.40 -11.14
CA ALA A 435 1.93 -24.05 -12.23
C ALA A 435 1.24 -23.78 -13.58
N ILE A 436 -0.09 -23.89 -13.63
CA ILE A 436 -0.87 -23.59 -14.83
C ILE A 436 -0.75 -22.12 -15.19
N SER A 437 -0.97 -21.22 -14.24
CA SER A 437 -0.89 -19.77 -14.47
C SER A 437 0.51 -19.33 -14.94
N SER A 438 1.56 -19.85 -14.32
CA SER A 438 2.96 -19.59 -14.70
C SER A 438 3.30 -20.14 -16.09
N THR A 439 2.81 -21.33 -16.42
CA THR A 439 3.01 -21.94 -17.76
C THR A 439 2.33 -21.10 -18.83
N LEU A 440 1.08 -20.71 -18.64
CA LEU A 440 0.37 -19.83 -19.57
C LEU A 440 1.02 -18.46 -19.67
N GLY A 441 1.50 -17.91 -18.54
CA GLY A 441 2.28 -16.68 -18.52
C GLY A 441 3.56 -16.78 -19.34
N LEU A 442 4.29 -17.88 -19.20
CA LEU A 442 5.50 -18.15 -19.99
C LEU A 442 5.19 -18.26 -21.49
N LEU A 443 4.12 -18.95 -21.86
CA LEU A 443 3.67 -19.05 -23.26
C LEU A 443 3.32 -17.66 -23.82
N LEU A 444 2.67 -16.81 -23.04
CA LEU A 444 2.44 -15.41 -23.43
C LEU A 444 3.76 -14.66 -23.63
N GLY A 445 4.68 -14.75 -22.67
CA GLY A 445 6.01 -14.13 -22.79
C GLY A 445 6.75 -14.56 -24.04
N LEU A 446 6.75 -15.85 -24.34
CA LEU A 446 7.34 -16.39 -25.57
C LEU A 446 6.60 -15.91 -26.84
N GLY A 447 5.26 -15.81 -26.79
CA GLY A 447 4.46 -15.26 -27.89
C GLY A 447 4.79 -13.79 -28.17
N VAL A 448 4.91 -12.96 -27.13
CA VAL A 448 5.31 -11.55 -27.24
C VAL A 448 6.74 -11.44 -27.78
N LEU A 449 7.66 -12.28 -27.30
CA LEU A 449 9.03 -12.35 -27.81
C LEU A 449 9.07 -12.70 -29.31
N LEU A 450 8.32 -13.72 -29.73
CA LEU A 450 8.21 -14.12 -31.12
C LEU A 450 7.64 -12.98 -31.99
N ALA A 451 6.56 -12.35 -31.55
CA ALA A 451 5.97 -11.21 -32.26
C ALA A 451 6.96 -10.05 -32.41
N ALA A 452 7.66 -9.68 -31.32
CA ALA A 452 8.69 -8.64 -31.35
C ALA A 452 9.86 -9.01 -32.27
N PHE A 453 10.30 -10.28 -32.28
CA PHE A 453 11.34 -10.79 -33.15
C PHE A 453 10.94 -10.74 -34.63
N LEU A 454 9.72 -11.15 -34.96
CA LEU A 454 9.21 -11.10 -36.35
C LEU A 454 9.10 -9.66 -36.86
N LEU A 455 8.64 -8.73 -36.02
CA LEU A 455 8.59 -7.30 -36.35
C LEU A 455 10.00 -6.72 -36.58
N TRP A 456 10.95 -7.11 -35.72
CA TRP A 456 12.34 -6.70 -35.86
C TRP A 456 12.98 -7.24 -37.15
N ARG A 457 12.82 -8.54 -37.42
CA ARG A 457 13.35 -9.22 -38.63
C ARG A 457 12.80 -8.60 -39.94
N ARG A 458 11.56 -8.11 -39.91
CA ARG A 458 10.96 -7.43 -41.07
C ARG A 458 11.48 -6.00 -41.28
N GLY A 459 12.49 -5.58 -40.52
CA GLY A 459 13.12 -4.26 -40.65
C GLY A 459 12.23 -3.09 -40.27
N LYS A 460 11.06 -3.35 -39.68
CA LYS A 460 10.12 -2.30 -39.27
C LYS A 460 10.55 -1.53 -38.03
N THR A 461 11.53 -2.03 -37.28
CA THR A 461 12.05 -1.36 -36.09
C THR A 461 13.49 -1.78 -35.78
N SER A 462 14.37 -0.79 -35.56
CA SER A 462 15.74 -1.01 -35.08
C SER A 462 15.82 -1.20 -33.56
N ARG A 463 14.68 -1.12 -32.84
CA ARG A 463 14.62 -1.01 -31.38
C ARG A 463 13.84 -2.15 -30.74
N PHE A 464 14.30 -3.38 -31.02
CA PHE A 464 13.66 -4.61 -30.54
C PHE A 464 13.30 -4.61 -29.07
N ALA A 465 14.26 -4.25 -28.19
CA ALA A 465 14.03 -4.25 -26.73
C ALA A 465 12.90 -3.29 -26.32
N LEU A 466 12.79 -2.12 -26.93
CA LEU A 466 11.74 -1.14 -26.60
C LEU A 466 10.36 -1.62 -27.06
N VAL A 467 10.27 -2.21 -28.25
CA VAL A 467 9.01 -2.80 -28.76
C VAL A 467 8.57 -3.94 -27.86
N LEU A 468 9.53 -4.81 -27.46
CA LEU A 468 9.27 -5.93 -26.56
C LEU A 468 8.75 -5.42 -25.19
N VAL A 469 9.43 -4.45 -24.60
CA VAL A 469 9.01 -3.87 -23.29
C VAL A 469 7.59 -3.31 -23.37
N HIS A 470 7.27 -2.54 -24.42
CA HIS A 470 5.91 -2.00 -24.58
C HIS A 470 4.87 -3.11 -24.72
N ALA A 471 5.07 -4.02 -25.65
CA ALA A 471 4.11 -5.07 -25.91
C ALA A 471 3.88 -5.91 -24.64
N TYR A 472 4.96 -6.22 -23.92
CA TYR A 472 4.88 -7.00 -22.69
C TYR A 472 4.18 -6.24 -21.55
N LEU A 473 4.51 -4.95 -21.36
CA LEU A 473 3.87 -4.15 -20.32
C LEU A 473 2.38 -3.92 -20.59
N ILE A 474 1.99 -3.69 -21.85
CA ILE A 474 0.58 -3.56 -22.22
C ILE A 474 -0.17 -4.88 -21.98
N ALA A 475 0.35 -5.99 -22.50
CA ALA A 475 -0.28 -7.30 -22.35
C ALA A 475 -0.39 -7.70 -20.87
N GLY A 476 0.69 -7.52 -20.10
CA GLY A 476 0.73 -7.85 -18.68
C GLY A 476 -0.17 -6.94 -17.84
N PHE A 477 -0.27 -5.64 -18.15
CA PHE A 477 -1.19 -4.74 -17.46
C PHE A 477 -2.66 -5.17 -17.65
N ILE A 478 -3.04 -5.52 -18.89
CA ILE A 478 -4.38 -6.02 -19.19
C ILE A 478 -4.68 -7.32 -18.43
N LEU A 479 -3.68 -8.19 -18.25
CA LEU A 479 -3.81 -9.48 -17.57
C LEU A 479 -3.55 -9.43 -16.06
N SER A 480 -3.14 -8.28 -15.55
CA SER A 480 -2.80 -8.12 -14.14
C SER A 480 -4.03 -8.11 -13.22
N PRO A 481 -3.87 -8.40 -11.91
CA PRO A 481 -4.95 -8.29 -10.93
C PRO A 481 -5.50 -6.87 -10.78
N LEU A 482 -4.77 -5.86 -11.22
CA LEU A 482 -5.24 -4.47 -11.19
C LEU A 482 -6.58 -4.29 -11.90
N LEU A 483 -6.77 -5.00 -13.03
CA LEU A 483 -8.02 -4.97 -13.81
C LEU A 483 -8.93 -6.18 -13.53
N HIS A 484 -8.39 -7.24 -12.91
CA HIS A 484 -9.09 -8.49 -12.66
C HIS A 484 -9.08 -8.83 -11.15
N LEU A 485 -9.57 -9.98 -10.74
CA LEU A 485 -9.48 -10.54 -9.40
C LEU A 485 -9.73 -9.54 -8.25
N GLY A 486 -10.94 -9.02 -8.18
CA GLY A 486 -11.37 -8.18 -7.05
C GLY A 486 -10.93 -6.72 -7.11
N GLY A 487 -9.96 -6.34 -7.96
CA GLY A 487 -9.58 -4.94 -8.13
C GLY A 487 -10.77 -4.07 -8.50
N SER A 488 -11.55 -4.48 -9.50
CA SER A 488 -12.77 -3.78 -9.95
C SER A 488 -14.05 -4.19 -9.22
N LYS A 489 -14.01 -5.23 -8.38
CA LYS A 489 -15.19 -5.71 -7.63
C LYS A 489 -15.52 -4.73 -6.51
N LEU A 490 -16.81 -4.43 -6.33
CA LEU A 490 -17.28 -3.67 -5.17
C LEU A 490 -17.25 -4.60 -3.94
N ASP A 491 -16.77 -4.08 -2.82
CA ASP A 491 -16.71 -4.86 -1.58
C ASP A 491 -18.10 -4.92 -0.93
N CYS A 492 -18.83 -3.79 -0.97
CA CYS A 492 -20.20 -3.66 -0.46
C CYS A 492 -21.19 -3.31 -1.56
N GLN A 493 -22.43 -3.78 -1.42
CA GLN A 493 -23.56 -3.38 -2.27
C GLN A 493 -24.32 -2.17 -1.69
N THR A 494 -24.06 -1.83 -0.42
CA THR A 494 -24.66 -0.70 0.32
C THR A 494 -23.69 0.47 0.39
N ASP A 495 -24.19 1.63 0.80
CA ASP A 495 -23.39 2.81 1.09
C ASP A 495 -22.76 2.66 2.49
N ILE A 496 -21.52 2.19 2.51
CA ILE A 496 -20.78 1.92 3.75
C ILE A 496 -20.57 3.18 4.60
N ILE A 497 -20.47 4.37 4.00
CA ILE A 497 -20.35 5.63 4.74
C ILE A 497 -21.64 5.87 5.52
N ARG A 498 -22.78 5.79 4.86
CA ARG A 498 -24.08 5.96 5.49
C ARG A 498 -24.33 4.91 6.57
N ASP A 499 -23.98 3.66 6.31
CA ASP A 499 -24.13 2.57 7.28
C ASP A 499 -23.32 2.86 8.56
N HIS A 500 -22.08 3.35 8.43
CA HIS A 500 -21.27 3.76 9.58
C HIS A 500 -21.79 5.02 10.27
N GLU A 501 -22.31 6.00 9.54
CA GLU A 501 -22.95 7.19 10.11
C GLU A 501 -24.17 6.80 10.96
N ASN A 502 -25.03 5.93 10.47
CA ASN A 502 -26.20 5.45 11.19
C ASN A 502 -25.81 4.66 12.46
N LEU A 503 -24.87 3.72 12.32
CA LEU A 503 -24.36 2.96 13.46
C LEU A 503 -23.68 3.87 14.49
N GLY A 504 -22.87 4.81 14.04
CA GLY A 504 -22.20 5.78 14.89
C GLY A 504 -23.18 6.66 15.67
N ALA A 505 -24.23 7.16 15.02
CA ALA A 505 -25.30 7.92 15.66
C ALA A 505 -26.02 7.08 16.73
N TYR A 506 -26.28 5.81 16.45
CA TYR A 506 -26.85 4.90 17.43
C TYR A 506 -25.92 4.71 18.63
N LEU A 507 -24.61 4.42 18.41
CA LEU A 507 -23.63 4.27 19.50
C LEU A 507 -23.52 5.55 20.34
N ALA A 508 -23.49 6.73 19.70
CA ALA A 508 -23.44 8.02 20.40
C ALA A 508 -24.68 8.29 21.27
N SER A 509 -25.82 7.67 20.95
CA SER A 509 -27.07 7.81 21.74
C SER A 509 -27.08 6.94 23.00
N ILE A 510 -26.27 5.88 23.06
CA ILE A 510 -26.32 4.89 24.14
C ILE A 510 -25.02 4.82 24.97
N ILE A 511 -23.88 5.25 24.42
CA ILE A 511 -22.59 5.22 25.13
C ILE A 511 -22.45 6.55 25.88
N PRO A 512 -22.36 6.53 27.22
CA PRO A 512 -22.15 7.75 28.00
C PRO A 512 -20.80 8.42 27.68
N PRO A 513 -20.68 9.74 27.83
CA PRO A 513 -19.39 10.41 27.75
C PRO A 513 -18.38 9.82 28.76
N ASP A 514 -17.10 9.83 28.39
CA ASP A 514 -15.97 9.34 29.20
C ASP A 514 -16.00 7.84 29.55
N SER A 515 -16.93 7.07 28.98
CA SER A 515 -17.00 5.61 29.18
C SER A 515 -15.74 4.91 28.71
N LEU A 516 -15.36 3.86 29.44
CA LEU A 516 -14.37 2.89 28.99
C LEU A 516 -15.07 1.81 28.17
N VAL A 517 -14.71 1.69 26.91
CA VAL A 517 -15.31 0.76 25.96
C VAL A 517 -14.36 -0.39 25.66
N TYR A 518 -14.75 -1.61 26.01
CA TYR A 518 -14.08 -2.81 25.55
C TYR A 518 -14.59 -3.16 24.15
N TRP A 519 -13.68 -3.09 23.15
CA TRP A 519 -14.02 -3.32 21.75
C TRP A 519 -13.57 -4.71 21.29
N ASP A 520 -14.51 -5.60 21.04
CA ASP A 520 -14.34 -6.86 20.31
C ASP A 520 -15.35 -6.94 19.14
N GLY A 521 -15.61 -5.77 18.54
CA GLY A 521 -16.63 -5.56 17.49
C GLY A 521 -16.10 -5.76 16.07
N GLY A 522 -14.98 -6.46 15.87
CA GLY A 522 -14.38 -6.70 14.55
C GLY A 522 -13.09 -5.92 14.31
N ASN A 523 -12.58 -6.00 13.09
CA ASN A 523 -11.23 -5.53 12.73
C ASN A 523 -11.12 -4.00 12.49
N ALA A 524 -12.17 -3.21 12.72
CA ALA A 524 -12.12 -1.77 12.49
C ALA A 524 -12.81 -0.99 13.62
N PHE A 525 -12.17 0.09 14.05
CA PHE A 525 -12.73 1.02 15.05
C PHE A 525 -13.69 2.07 14.44
N THR A 526 -13.98 1.98 13.16
CA THR A 526 -14.70 3.02 12.40
C THR A 526 -16.00 3.50 13.07
N PRO A 527 -16.83 2.64 13.68
CA PRO A 527 -18.02 3.11 14.37
C PRO A 527 -17.74 4.03 15.56
N MET A 528 -16.56 3.88 16.19
CA MET A 528 -16.17 4.65 17.36
C MET A 528 -15.69 6.08 17.04
N ILE A 529 -15.46 6.40 15.77
CA ILE A 529 -15.14 7.77 15.33
C ILE A 529 -16.26 8.74 15.70
N TYR A 530 -17.49 8.26 15.75
CA TYR A 530 -18.69 9.04 16.08
C TYR A 530 -18.95 9.17 17.58
N VAL A 531 -18.12 8.53 18.42
CA VAL A 531 -18.15 8.57 19.89
C VAL A 531 -16.78 8.97 20.43
N PRO A 532 -16.24 10.14 20.03
CA PRO A 532 -14.85 10.51 20.29
C PRO A 532 -14.53 10.79 21.77
N GLN A 533 -15.54 10.91 22.62
CA GLN A 533 -15.40 11.07 24.08
C GLN A 533 -15.21 9.74 24.83
N ALA A 534 -15.48 8.59 24.18
CA ALA A 534 -15.28 7.28 24.80
C ALA A 534 -13.83 6.78 24.59
N ARG A 535 -13.32 6.04 25.56
CA ARG A 535 -11.99 5.42 25.53
C ARG A 535 -12.11 3.95 25.14
N ILE A 536 -11.26 3.48 24.21
CA ILE A 536 -11.36 2.14 23.63
C ILE A 536 -10.21 1.26 24.08
N PHE A 537 -10.50 0.04 24.46
CA PHE A 537 -9.55 -1.04 24.67
C PHE A 537 -10.07 -2.32 23.96
N PRO A 538 -9.24 -3.20 23.42
CA PRO A 538 -7.78 -3.10 23.32
C PRO A 538 -7.34 -2.05 22.29
N PRO A 539 -6.10 -1.52 22.44
CA PRO A 539 -5.61 -0.44 21.58
C PRO A 539 -5.37 -0.87 20.12
N GLN A 540 -5.29 -2.17 19.87
CA GLN A 540 -5.23 -2.74 18.52
C GLN A 540 -5.81 -4.15 18.53
N ILE A 541 -6.67 -4.44 17.53
CA ILE A 541 -7.43 -5.71 17.47
C ILE A 541 -6.62 -6.87 16.84
N ASN A 542 -5.43 -6.62 16.35
CA ASN A 542 -4.60 -7.65 15.75
C ASN A 542 -3.93 -8.51 16.83
N ASP A 543 -4.64 -9.54 17.30
CA ASP A 543 -4.19 -10.44 18.37
C ASP A 543 -2.83 -11.09 18.05
N GLY A 544 -2.59 -11.43 16.78
CA GLY A 544 -1.34 -12.06 16.37
C GLY A 544 -0.12 -11.15 16.45
N TYR A 545 -0.32 -9.83 16.53
CA TYR A 545 0.77 -8.86 16.50
C TYR A 545 0.95 -8.10 17.82
N THR A 546 -0.15 -7.75 18.49
CA THR A 546 -0.12 -6.90 19.69
C THR A 546 -0.36 -7.67 20.98
N PHE A 547 -0.86 -8.89 20.92
CA PHE A 547 -1.00 -9.75 22.08
C PHE A 547 0.33 -10.47 22.38
N HIS A 548 0.74 -10.44 23.64
CA HIS A 548 1.98 -11.05 24.13
C HIS A 548 1.72 -12.04 25.24
N ILE A 549 2.58 -13.06 25.30
CA ILE A 549 2.68 -13.97 26.45
C ILE A 549 3.77 -13.43 27.36
N GLY A 550 3.42 -13.18 28.63
CA GLY A 550 4.33 -12.56 29.60
C GLY A 550 4.50 -11.05 29.41
N GLY A 551 5.50 -10.49 30.06
CA GLY A 551 5.81 -9.07 30.09
C GLY A 551 4.97 -8.26 31.09
N ASP A 552 5.46 -7.08 31.47
CA ASP A 552 4.76 -6.14 32.33
C ASP A 552 3.57 -5.52 31.59
N PRO A 553 2.32 -5.65 32.08
CA PRO A 553 1.14 -5.14 31.42
C PRO A 553 1.18 -3.61 31.19
N ASP A 554 1.73 -2.83 32.12
CA ASP A 554 1.79 -1.38 32.01
C ASP A 554 2.82 -0.94 30.94
N VAL A 555 3.92 -1.68 30.85
CA VAL A 555 4.93 -1.43 29.81
C VAL A 555 4.41 -1.87 28.44
N LEU A 556 3.76 -3.02 28.34
CA LEU A 556 3.14 -3.46 27.09
C LEU A 556 2.11 -2.45 26.61
N TYR A 557 1.24 -1.99 27.51
CA TYR A 557 0.23 -1.00 27.18
C TYR A 557 0.82 0.33 26.67
N TYR A 558 1.95 0.77 27.23
CA TYR A 558 2.68 1.94 26.75
C TYR A 558 3.06 1.82 25.27
N PHE A 559 3.33 0.61 24.79
CA PHE A 559 3.65 0.34 23.39
C PHE A 559 2.43 -0.04 22.52
N SER A 560 1.21 0.11 23.04
CA SER A 560 -0.04 -0.34 22.39
C SER A 560 -0.08 -1.88 22.20
N HIS A 561 0.58 -2.59 23.09
CA HIS A 561 0.55 -4.04 23.19
C HIS A 561 -0.17 -4.46 24.48
N TRP A 562 -0.54 -5.70 24.58
CA TRP A 562 -1.33 -6.22 25.70
C TRP A 562 -1.06 -7.70 25.94
N ASN A 563 -1.42 -8.16 27.14
CA ASN A 563 -1.35 -9.56 27.57
C ASN A 563 -2.64 -9.95 28.32
N GLY A 564 -2.70 -11.21 28.80
CA GLY A 564 -3.88 -11.69 29.50
C GLY A 564 -4.18 -10.94 30.80
N GLU A 565 -3.17 -10.42 31.51
CA GLU A 565 -3.36 -9.65 32.74
C GLU A 565 -3.98 -8.29 32.44
N LEU A 566 -3.49 -7.59 31.41
CA LEU A 566 -4.06 -6.32 30.98
C LEU A 566 -5.49 -6.50 30.44
N ASP A 567 -5.75 -7.58 29.72
CA ASP A 567 -7.10 -7.94 29.26
C ASP A 567 -8.09 -8.07 30.44
N LEU A 568 -7.69 -8.84 31.48
CA LEU A 568 -8.54 -9.00 32.67
C LEU A 568 -8.78 -7.69 33.41
N ARG A 569 -7.75 -6.83 33.52
CA ARG A 569 -7.88 -5.51 34.14
C ARG A 569 -8.92 -4.66 33.39
N TRP A 570 -8.80 -4.56 32.07
CA TRP A 570 -9.74 -3.78 31.25
C TRP A 570 -11.16 -4.34 31.25
N ARG A 571 -11.29 -5.67 31.29
CA ARG A 571 -12.60 -6.31 31.47
C ARG A 571 -13.25 -5.91 32.78
N SER A 572 -12.46 -5.74 33.86
CA SER A 572 -12.99 -5.33 35.17
C SER A 572 -13.34 -3.83 35.22
N GLU A 573 -12.66 -2.98 34.44
CA GLU A 573 -12.83 -1.53 34.45
C GLU A 573 -13.81 -1.02 33.40
N ALA A 574 -14.04 -1.76 32.30
CA ALA A 574 -14.86 -1.29 31.21
C ALA A 574 -16.35 -1.15 31.58
N ASP A 575 -16.92 -0.03 31.17
CA ASP A 575 -18.34 0.30 31.38
C ASP A 575 -19.23 -0.31 30.28
N VAL A 576 -18.71 -0.34 29.06
CA VAL A 576 -19.44 -0.80 27.86
C VAL A 576 -18.61 -1.85 27.11
N PHE A 577 -19.29 -2.90 26.66
CA PHE A 577 -18.69 -3.97 25.84
C PHE A 577 -19.38 -4.01 24.48
N ILE A 578 -18.59 -3.91 23.42
CA ILE A 578 -19.08 -4.01 22.04
C ILE A 578 -18.45 -5.26 21.42
N ILE A 579 -19.28 -6.27 21.19
CA ILE A 579 -18.86 -7.61 20.80
C ILE A 579 -19.42 -7.95 19.44
N GLU A 580 -18.61 -8.48 18.54
CA GLU A 580 -19.09 -9.06 17.28
C GLU A 580 -19.95 -10.29 17.57
N ALA A 581 -21.14 -10.38 17.00
CA ALA A 581 -22.11 -11.43 17.33
C ALA A 581 -21.55 -12.85 17.21
N LYS A 582 -20.66 -13.08 16.22
CA LYS A 582 -20.01 -14.40 16.05
C LYS A 582 -19.04 -14.77 17.18
N ARG A 583 -18.50 -13.77 17.92
CA ARG A 583 -17.60 -13.95 19.04
C ARG A 583 -18.32 -14.06 20.39
N TYR A 584 -19.62 -13.79 20.42
CA TYR A 584 -20.38 -13.76 21.67
C TYR A 584 -20.31 -15.07 22.49
N ALA A 585 -20.17 -16.22 21.83
CA ALA A 585 -20.06 -17.51 22.54
C ALA A 585 -18.89 -17.55 23.51
N SER A 586 -17.77 -16.87 23.22
CA SER A 586 -16.60 -16.77 24.11
C SER A 586 -16.79 -15.74 25.24
N TRP A 587 -17.83 -14.92 25.19
CA TRP A 587 -18.15 -13.89 26.16
C TRP A 587 -19.35 -14.23 27.05
N ALA A 588 -20.11 -15.28 26.71
CA ALA A 588 -21.41 -15.59 27.34
C ALA A 588 -21.30 -15.83 28.85
N ASP A 589 -20.20 -16.45 29.31
CA ASP A 589 -19.96 -16.70 30.73
C ASP A 589 -19.57 -15.43 31.51
N PHE A 590 -19.03 -14.42 30.84
CA PHE A 590 -18.65 -13.15 31.44
C PHE A 590 -19.80 -12.13 31.38
N LEU A 591 -20.48 -12.00 30.25
CA LEU A 591 -21.56 -11.02 30.04
C LEU A 591 -22.90 -11.56 30.52
N THR A 592 -23.01 -11.77 31.84
CA THR A 592 -24.22 -12.32 32.45
C THR A 592 -25.32 -11.26 32.59
N PRO A 593 -26.61 -11.63 32.47
CA PRO A 593 -27.73 -10.68 32.63
C PRO A 593 -27.84 -10.08 34.04
N GLN A 594 -27.14 -10.63 35.04
CA GLN A 594 -27.11 -10.11 36.41
C GLN A 594 -26.18 -8.88 36.53
N GLU A 595 -25.13 -8.83 35.72
CA GLU A 595 -24.10 -7.80 35.76
C GLU A 595 -24.15 -6.84 34.58
N PHE A 596 -24.82 -7.25 33.47
CA PHE A 596 -24.83 -6.50 32.25
C PHE A 596 -26.22 -6.40 31.65
N GLN A 597 -26.55 -5.21 31.12
CA GLN A 597 -27.71 -4.99 30.29
C GLN A 597 -27.34 -4.99 28.82
N GLU A 598 -27.96 -5.85 28.02
CA GLU A 598 -27.81 -5.80 26.55
C GLU A 598 -28.73 -4.73 25.97
N PHE A 599 -28.16 -3.84 25.15
CA PHE A 599 -28.93 -2.88 24.37
C PHE A 599 -29.55 -3.54 23.14
N PRO A 600 -30.66 -3.00 22.61
CA PRO A 600 -31.20 -3.42 21.33
C PRO A 600 -30.13 -3.42 20.25
N ARG A 601 -30.19 -4.36 19.33
CA ARG A 601 -29.24 -4.39 18.22
C ARG A 601 -29.47 -3.17 17.31
N PRO A 602 -28.40 -2.51 16.82
CA PRO A 602 -28.55 -1.43 15.87
C PRO A 602 -29.17 -1.96 14.57
N ALA A 603 -30.21 -1.26 14.07
CA ALA A 603 -30.90 -1.65 12.86
C ALA A 603 -30.02 -1.60 11.60
N ASP A 604 -29.04 -0.69 11.59
CA ASP A 604 -28.19 -0.36 10.46
C ASP A 604 -26.72 -0.71 10.74
N SER A 605 -26.44 -1.94 11.17
CA SER A 605 -25.05 -2.44 11.21
C SER A 605 -24.51 -2.58 9.79
N PRO A 606 -23.24 -2.18 9.49
CA PRO A 606 -22.65 -2.40 8.18
C PRO A 606 -22.65 -3.89 7.85
N SER A 607 -23.56 -4.33 7.00
CA SER A 607 -23.86 -5.75 6.77
C SER A 607 -23.03 -6.41 5.67
N CYS A 608 -22.14 -5.67 5.01
CA CYS A 608 -21.36 -6.19 3.89
C CYS A 608 -20.15 -7.04 4.31
N VAL A 609 -19.85 -7.09 5.61
CA VAL A 609 -18.85 -7.98 6.18
C VAL A 609 -19.60 -9.09 6.93
N GLU A 610 -19.46 -10.35 6.49
CA GLU A 610 -20.04 -11.48 7.21
C GLU A 610 -19.60 -11.45 8.69
N GLY A 611 -20.54 -11.44 9.60
CA GLY A 611 -20.32 -11.38 11.04
C GLY A 611 -20.24 -9.97 11.64
N ALA A 612 -20.52 -8.91 10.92
CA ALA A 612 -20.46 -7.51 11.41
C ALA A 612 -21.66 -7.09 12.31
N GLU A 613 -22.51 -8.00 12.73
CA GLU A 613 -23.53 -7.70 13.73
C GLU A 613 -22.87 -7.45 15.09
N LEU A 614 -23.12 -6.27 15.66
CA LEU A 614 -22.62 -5.89 16.97
C LEU A 614 -23.67 -6.21 18.05
N ARG A 615 -23.19 -6.71 19.20
CA ARG A 615 -23.94 -6.80 20.45
C ARG A 615 -23.28 -5.84 21.46
N ILE A 616 -24.09 -5.06 22.14
CA ILE A 616 -23.64 -3.99 23.01
C ILE A 616 -24.18 -4.24 24.40
N PHE A 617 -23.29 -4.27 25.36
CA PHE A 617 -23.60 -4.52 26.76
C PHE A 617 -23.07 -3.38 27.60
N GLN A 618 -23.88 -2.91 28.54
CA GLN A 618 -23.47 -1.94 29.56
C GLN A 618 -23.45 -2.63 30.91
N ARG A 619 -22.41 -2.34 31.70
CA ARG A 619 -22.31 -2.82 33.07
C ARG A 619 -23.41 -2.17 33.90
N LEU A 620 -24.09 -2.97 34.72
CA LEU A 620 -25.05 -2.47 35.68
C LEU A 620 -24.31 -1.82 36.87
N PRO A 621 -24.89 -0.77 37.49
CA PRO A 621 -24.26 -0.06 38.61
C PRO A 621 -23.96 -0.95 39.82
#